data_d19328840cede5a79e20a752a6e7ab04
#
_entry.id   d19328840cede5a79e20a752a6e7ab04
#
_cell.length_a   1.000
_cell.length_b   1.000
_cell.length_c   1.000
_cell.angle_alpha   90.00
_cell.angle_beta   90.00
_cell.angle_gamma   90.00
#
_symmetry.space_group_name_H-M   'P 1'
#
loop_
_entity.id
_entity.type
_entity.pdbx_description
1 polymer ?
#
loop_
_entity_poly.entity_id
_entity_poly.type
_entity_poly.pdbx_seq_one_letter_code
_entity_poly.pdbx_strand_id
1 'polypeptide(L)'
;MKKAIKILLVYFVYLLLTISFGTVFYMAFLGVVNATAGHKVVFWNQELFIKTFFFIAVCSLSLICPFVISYRIRHRSGFLQTIVYIIVCVINWGILFPIAITQADKAGYEEISVEKRMNSANYFRDSGKEIYYFTEELIEDGKPVPSIVISPQKDYAVEYREISADKNFVLFKNAAPYNDIFTKKAFSNDFIFTYIDTRILLKNAVSCLEKGWSFWLGFLSIALVISSLYGLSNLFDWKLLDTALVIIMYVLILICNTYYYSDGFLPIKLKYLSGGFFTTLGRFVDNPALVLLNLSASLLFIVIGLINFFIKRKSVEE
;
A
#
# COMPACT_ATOMS: atom_id res chain seq x y z
N MET A 1 14.83 -3.08 31.51
CA MET A 1 15.22 -2.01 30.60
C MET A 1 15.90 -2.49 29.32
N LYS A 2 17.03 -3.25 29.35
CA LYS A 2 17.77 -3.68 28.14
C LYS A 2 16.91 -4.35 27.07
N LYS A 3 15.95 -5.22 27.44
CA LYS A 3 15.09 -5.92 26.47
C LYS A 3 14.00 -5.01 25.84
N ALA A 4 13.56 -3.96 26.54
CA ALA A 4 12.62 -2.98 26.01
C ALA A 4 13.30 -2.05 24.97
N ILE A 5 14.53 -1.61 25.28
CA ILE A 5 15.33 -0.79 24.35
C ILE A 5 15.65 -1.57 23.08
N LYS A 6 15.84 -2.91 23.15
CA LYS A 6 16.05 -3.74 21.97
C LYS A 6 14.90 -3.68 20.96
N ILE A 7 13.64 -3.54 21.40
CA ILE A 7 12.51 -3.35 20.47
C ILE A 7 12.66 -2.09 19.64
N LEU A 8 13.03 -0.98 20.29
CA LEU A 8 13.25 0.29 19.61
C LEU A 8 14.40 0.16 18.59
N LEU A 9 15.49 -0.48 18.99
CA LEU A 9 16.62 -0.71 18.10
C LEU A 9 16.22 -1.59 16.91
N VAL A 10 15.48 -2.68 17.15
CA VAL A 10 14.98 -3.57 16.08
C VAL A 10 14.06 -2.80 15.13
N TYR A 11 13.17 -1.96 15.65
CA TYR A 11 12.32 -1.10 14.84
C TYR A 11 13.14 -0.20 13.91
N PHE A 12 14.11 0.54 14.44
CA PHE A 12 14.93 1.44 13.63
C PHE A 12 15.79 0.70 12.63
N VAL A 13 16.39 -0.43 13.01
CA VAL A 13 17.21 -1.24 12.08
C VAL A 13 16.34 -1.77 10.93
N TYR A 14 15.17 -2.33 11.22
CA TYR A 14 14.27 -2.81 10.17
C TYR A 14 13.78 -1.66 9.28
N LEU A 15 13.41 -0.52 9.87
CA LEU A 15 12.97 0.64 9.09
C LEU A 15 14.07 1.14 8.16
N LEU A 16 15.28 1.30 8.66
CA LEU A 16 16.44 1.71 7.87
C LEU A 16 16.73 0.73 6.72
N LEU A 17 16.74 -0.57 7.03
CA LEU A 17 17.00 -1.60 6.03
C LEU A 17 15.89 -1.62 4.96
N THR A 18 14.63 -1.59 5.36
CA THR A 18 13.51 -1.65 4.39
C THR A 18 13.47 -0.41 3.51
N ILE A 19 13.71 0.78 4.05
CA ILE A 19 13.77 2.01 3.24
C ILE A 19 14.97 1.96 2.29
N SER A 20 16.18 1.65 2.79
CA SER A 20 17.38 1.67 1.97
C SER A 20 17.35 0.63 0.85
N PHE A 21 17.09 -0.64 1.19
CA PHE A 21 17.00 -1.70 0.19
C PHE A 21 15.80 -1.51 -0.73
N GLY A 22 14.63 -1.15 -0.19
CA GLY A 22 13.43 -0.91 -0.98
C GLY A 22 13.63 0.20 -2.01
N THR A 23 14.29 1.31 -1.64
CA THR A 23 14.60 2.41 -2.57
C THR A 23 15.53 1.94 -3.69
N VAL A 24 16.61 1.22 -3.35
CA VAL A 24 17.55 0.70 -4.34
C VAL A 24 16.87 -0.29 -5.29
N PHE A 25 16.09 -1.24 -4.75
CA PHE A 25 15.37 -2.21 -5.57
C PHE A 25 14.34 -1.55 -6.48
N TYR A 26 13.59 -0.58 -5.97
CA TYR A 26 12.57 0.10 -6.78
C TYR A 26 13.20 0.97 -7.87
N MET A 27 14.31 1.66 -7.59
CA MET A 27 15.07 2.37 -8.62
C MET A 27 15.64 1.42 -9.68
N ALA A 28 16.18 0.27 -9.27
CA ALA A 28 16.64 -0.75 -10.20
C ALA A 28 15.49 -1.29 -11.08
N PHE A 29 14.33 -1.55 -10.49
CA PHE A 29 13.13 -1.95 -11.21
C PHE A 29 12.72 -0.90 -12.25
N LEU A 30 12.64 0.38 -11.88
CA LEU A 30 12.35 1.47 -12.83
C LEU A 30 13.40 1.57 -13.93
N GLY A 31 14.69 1.37 -13.60
CA GLY A 31 15.77 1.31 -14.58
C GLY A 31 15.59 0.19 -15.60
N VAL A 32 15.22 -1.01 -15.13
CA VAL A 32 14.93 -2.15 -16.03
C VAL A 32 13.73 -1.87 -16.92
N VAL A 33 12.64 -1.32 -16.35
CA VAL A 33 11.44 -1.00 -17.12
C VAL A 33 11.75 0.05 -18.19
N ASN A 34 12.52 1.09 -17.86
CA ASN A 34 12.92 2.11 -18.84
C ASN A 34 13.84 1.53 -19.93
N ALA A 35 14.78 0.63 -19.56
CA ALA A 35 15.63 -0.05 -20.52
C ALA A 35 14.83 -0.91 -21.50
N THR A 36 13.85 -1.67 -21.00
CA THR A 36 12.98 -2.50 -21.85
C THR A 36 12.08 -1.67 -22.77
N ALA A 37 11.76 -0.43 -22.36
CA ALA A 37 11.01 0.53 -23.17
C ALA A 37 11.88 1.26 -24.21
N GLY A 38 13.18 0.91 -24.34
CA GLY A 38 14.10 1.53 -25.31
C GLY A 38 14.57 2.93 -24.92
N HIS A 39 14.35 3.35 -23.67
CA HIS A 39 14.78 4.66 -23.19
C HIS A 39 16.22 4.61 -22.66
N LYS A 40 16.89 5.78 -22.71
CA LYS A 40 18.19 5.93 -22.04
C LYS A 40 18.04 5.67 -20.54
N VAL A 41 18.69 4.64 -20.06
CA VAL A 41 18.70 4.32 -18.62
C VAL A 41 19.53 5.38 -17.90
N VAL A 42 18.85 6.22 -17.14
CA VAL A 42 19.52 7.12 -16.19
C VAL A 42 19.56 6.40 -14.85
N PHE A 43 20.69 5.79 -14.52
CA PHE A 43 20.88 5.04 -13.26
C PHE A 43 20.73 5.92 -12.02
N TRP A 44 21.00 7.21 -12.14
CA TRP A 44 20.92 8.15 -11.03
C TRP A 44 20.28 9.46 -11.47
N ASN A 45 19.08 9.69 -10.97
CA ASN A 45 18.39 10.96 -11.04
C ASN A 45 17.99 11.36 -9.61
N GLN A 46 18.49 12.50 -9.14
CA GLN A 46 18.24 12.97 -7.77
C GLN A 46 16.74 13.18 -7.48
N GLU A 47 16.00 13.70 -8.44
CA GLU A 47 14.56 13.91 -8.31
C GLU A 47 13.82 12.58 -8.18
N LEU A 48 14.10 11.63 -9.07
CA LEU A 48 13.53 10.29 -9.02
C LEU A 48 13.90 9.57 -7.73
N PHE A 49 15.15 9.75 -7.25
CA PHE A 49 15.57 9.18 -5.98
C PHE A 49 14.75 9.71 -4.81
N ILE A 50 14.53 11.03 -4.71
CA ILE A 50 13.76 11.65 -3.64
C ILE A 50 12.31 11.16 -3.67
N LYS A 51 11.67 11.14 -4.84
CA LYS A 51 10.31 10.62 -5.04
C LYS A 51 10.22 9.15 -4.57
N THR A 52 11.12 8.32 -5.05
CA THR A 52 11.18 6.89 -4.71
C THR A 52 11.43 6.67 -3.22
N PHE A 53 12.35 7.43 -2.63
CA PHE A 53 12.68 7.32 -1.20
C PHE A 53 11.45 7.58 -0.32
N PHE A 54 10.71 8.66 -0.55
CA PHE A 54 9.53 8.95 0.25
C PHE A 54 8.39 7.95 0.00
N PHE A 55 8.19 7.50 -1.22
CA PHE A 55 7.23 6.44 -1.52
C PHE A 55 7.56 5.14 -0.77
N ILE A 56 8.80 4.70 -0.84
CA ILE A 56 9.26 3.50 -0.13
C ILE A 56 9.23 3.70 1.39
N ALA A 57 9.49 4.90 1.89
CA ALA A 57 9.35 5.20 3.32
C ALA A 57 7.91 4.99 3.80
N VAL A 58 6.91 5.45 3.05
CA VAL A 58 5.49 5.21 3.36
C VAL A 58 5.16 3.71 3.34
N CYS A 59 5.59 2.99 2.32
CA CYS A 59 5.40 1.53 2.23
C CYS A 59 6.09 0.80 3.40
N SER A 60 7.31 1.20 3.75
CA SER A 60 8.07 0.61 4.86
C SER A 60 7.40 0.85 6.21
N LEU A 61 6.95 2.07 6.48
CA LEU A 61 6.21 2.43 7.71
C LEU A 61 4.88 1.67 7.81
N SER A 62 4.21 1.44 6.69
CA SER A 62 2.96 0.65 6.67
C SER A 62 3.18 -0.84 6.97
N LEU A 63 4.38 -1.38 6.74
CA LEU A 63 4.66 -2.81 6.87
C LEU A 63 5.57 -3.18 8.06
N ILE A 64 6.17 -2.22 8.76
CA ILE A 64 7.18 -2.47 9.80
C ILE A 64 6.61 -3.12 11.06
N CYS A 65 5.38 -2.77 11.47
CA CYS A 65 4.79 -3.23 12.72
C CYS A 65 4.69 -4.76 12.85
N PRO A 66 4.33 -5.55 11.82
CA PRO A 66 4.36 -7.01 11.88
C PRO A 66 5.72 -7.59 12.25
N PHE A 67 6.81 -7.01 11.77
CA PHE A 67 8.16 -7.47 12.10
C PHE A 67 8.49 -7.20 13.59
N VAL A 68 8.10 -6.05 14.09
CA VAL A 68 8.29 -5.69 15.51
C VAL A 68 7.46 -6.58 16.42
N ILE A 69 6.20 -6.87 16.07
CA ILE A 69 5.34 -7.79 16.81
C ILE A 69 5.95 -9.21 16.80
N SER A 70 6.38 -9.70 15.64
CA SER A 70 7.00 -11.02 15.48
C SER A 70 8.26 -11.14 16.33
N TYR A 71 9.11 -10.12 16.34
CA TYR A 71 10.28 -10.09 17.23
C TYR A 71 9.86 -10.17 18.70
N ARG A 72 8.84 -9.40 19.08
CA ARG A 72 8.36 -9.40 20.46
C ARG A 72 7.75 -10.74 20.90
N ILE A 73 6.99 -11.42 20.04
CA ILE A 73 6.43 -12.75 20.32
C ILE A 73 7.56 -13.75 20.62
N ARG A 74 8.66 -13.68 19.87
CA ARG A 74 9.81 -14.58 20.05
C ARG A 74 10.64 -14.23 21.27
N HIS A 75 10.76 -12.96 21.64
CA HIS A 75 11.63 -12.43 22.71
C HIS A 75 10.84 -11.75 23.81
N ARG A 76 9.83 -12.44 24.34
CA ARG A 76 8.97 -11.90 25.40
C ARG A 76 9.75 -11.50 26.64
N SER A 77 9.39 -10.35 27.20
CA SER A 77 9.81 -9.88 28.50
C SER A 77 8.73 -8.99 29.10
N GLY A 78 8.83 -8.66 30.39
CA GLY A 78 7.81 -8.00 31.19
C GLY A 78 7.08 -6.80 30.60
N PHE A 79 6.23 -6.20 31.39
CA PHE A 79 5.29 -5.11 31.06
C PHE A 79 5.91 -3.90 30.33
N LEU A 80 7.14 -3.52 30.72
CA LEU A 80 7.84 -2.40 30.09
C LEU A 80 8.04 -2.58 28.57
N GLN A 81 8.25 -3.82 28.12
CA GLN A 81 8.37 -4.15 26.70
C GLN A 81 7.06 -3.90 25.94
N THR A 82 5.90 -4.14 26.60
CA THR A 82 4.58 -3.84 26.03
C THR A 82 4.39 -2.35 25.83
N ILE A 83 4.73 -1.56 26.84
CA ILE A 83 4.62 -0.09 26.77
C ILE A 83 5.46 0.45 25.60
N VAL A 84 6.73 0.04 25.51
CA VAL A 84 7.60 0.48 24.41
C VAL A 84 7.04 0.07 23.06
N TYR A 85 6.49 -1.14 22.92
CA TYR A 85 5.84 -1.59 21.70
C TYR A 85 4.64 -0.70 21.32
N ILE A 86 3.75 -0.39 22.26
CA ILE A 86 2.60 0.49 22.04
C ILE A 86 3.08 1.88 21.60
N ILE A 87 4.06 2.44 22.29
CA ILE A 87 4.65 3.75 21.94
C ILE A 87 5.21 3.73 20.52
N VAL A 88 5.93 2.66 20.13
CA VAL A 88 6.47 2.52 18.77
C VAL A 88 5.34 2.50 17.73
N CYS A 89 4.26 1.74 17.98
CA CYS A 89 3.10 1.71 17.06
C CYS A 89 2.42 3.08 16.94
N VAL A 90 2.25 3.79 18.06
CA VAL A 90 1.63 5.13 18.07
C VAL A 90 2.51 6.14 17.35
N ILE A 91 3.82 6.13 17.58
CA ILE A 91 4.75 7.01 16.87
C ILE A 91 4.76 6.67 15.36
N ASN A 92 4.83 5.39 15.01
CA ASN A 92 4.84 4.94 13.62
C ASN A 92 3.62 5.42 12.84
N TRP A 93 2.43 5.07 13.31
CA TRP A 93 1.17 5.36 12.61
C TRP A 93 0.60 6.74 12.92
N GLY A 94 0.82 7.28 14.11
CA GLY A 94 0.29 8.57 14.49
C GLY A 94 1.18 9.75 14.10
N ILE A 95 2.48 9.54 13.88
CA ILE A 95 3.42 10.64 13.60
C ILE A 95 4.20 10.39 12.31
N LEU A 96 4.99 9.31 12.26
CA LEU A 96 5.92 9.09 11.14
C LEU A 96 5.20 8.83 9.82
N PHE A 97 4.15 8.03 9.84
CA PHE A 97 3.38 7.69 8.65
C PHE A 97 2.70 8.92 8.02
N PRO A 98 1.95 9.77 8.77
CA PRO A 98 1.40 11.01 8.23
C PRO A 98 2.46 11.98 7.68
N ILE A 99 3.60 12.12 8.38
CA ILE A 99 4.70 12.97 7.89
C ILE A 99 5.27 12.41 6.59
N ALA A 100 5.50 11.09 6.51
CA ALA A 100 6.01 10.46 5.30
C ALA A 100 5.05 10.62 4.11
N ILE A 101 3.73 10.49 4.33
CA ILE A 101 2.71 10.76 3.30
C ILE A 101 2.82 12.20 2.81
N THR A 102 2.87 13.17 3.72
CA THR A 102 2.97 14.59 3.36
C THR A 102 4.22 14.87 2.52
N GLN A 103 5.34 14.25 2.88
CA GLN A 103 6.58 14.42 2.11
C GLN A 103 6.53 13.69 0.76
N ALA A 104 5.91 12.51 0.69
CA ALA A 104 5.72 11.78 -0.55
C ALA A 104 4.84 12.59 -1.54
N ASP A 105 3.76 13.20 -1.03
CA ASP A 105 2.88 14.07 -1.82
C ASP A 105 3.64 15.28 -2.36
N LYS A 106 4.34 16.02 -1.49
CA LYS A 106 5.17 17.17 -1.91
C LYS A 106 6.27 16.79 -2.91
N ALA A 107 6.79 15.58 -2.83
CA ALA A 107 7.77 15.07 -3.76
C ALA A 107 7.16 14.63 -5.12
N GLY A 108 5.84 14.62 -5.25
CA GLY A 108 5.16 14.21 -6.48
C GLY A 108 5.25 12.71 -6.73
N TYR A 109 4.97 11.89 -5.72
CA TYR A 109 5.03 10.42 -5.83
C TYR A 109 4.13 9.85 -6.93
N GLU A 110 3.04 10.53 -7.28
CA GLU A 110 2.13 10.12 -8.38
C GLU A 110 2.84 10.16 -9.75
N GLU A 111 3.91 10.92 -9.87
CA GLU A 111 4.72 11.02 -11.08
C GLU A 111 5.79 9.92 -11.19
N ILE A 112 5.94 9.06 -10.17
CA ILE A 112 6.83 7.87 -10.22
C ILE A 112 6.27 6.81 -11.18
N SER A 113 5.14 7.03 -11.82
CA SER A 113 4.72 6.14 -12.90
C SER A 113 5.82 6.11 -13.96
N VAL A 114 6.23 4.90 -14.30
CA VAL A 114 6.94 4.63 -15.55
C VAL A 114 6.36 5.56 -16.59
N GLU A 115 7.21 6.37 -17.20
CA GLU A 115 6.85 7.50 -18.05
C GLU A 115 5.48 7.37 -18.75
N LYS A 116 4.70 8.44 -18.73
CA LYS A 116 3.38 8.55 -19.34
C LYS A 116 3.38 8.34 -20.87
N ARG A 117 4.39 7.67 -21.41
CA ARG A 117 4.48 7.36 -22.84
C ARG A 117 3.53 6.22 -23.16
N MET A 118 2.31 6.61 -23.45
CA MET A 118 1.25 5.66 -23.84
C MET A 118 1.64 4.86 -25.08
N ASN A 119 2.56 5.35 -25.86
CA ASN A 119 2.91 4.85 -27.20
C ASN A 119 4.35 4.30 -27.28
N SER A 120 4.96 3.90 -26.13
CA SER A 120 6.31 3.31 -26.16
C SER A 120 6.34 1.96 -26.87
N ALA A 121 7.48 1.62 -27.48
CA ALA A 121 7.70 0.37 -28.20
C ALA A 121 7.77 -0.86 -27.27
N ASN A 122 7.72 -2.04 -27.89
CA ASN A 122 8.03 -3.34 -27.28
C ASN A 122 7.04 -3.87 -26.21
N TYR A 123 5.78 -3.41 -26.25
CA TYR A 123 4.72 -3.92 -25.38
C TYR A 123 3.47 -4.31 -26.17
N PHE A 124 2.82 -5.41 -25.76
CA PHE A 124 1.49 -5.77 -26.22
C PHE A 124 0.44 -5.02 -25.41
N ARG A 125 -0.41 -4.24 -26.06
CA ARG A 125 -1.39 -3.37 -25.41
C ARG A 125 -2.79 -3.62 -25.91
N ASP A 126 -3.71 -3.75 -24.97
CA ASP A 126 -5.12 -3.95 -25.27
C ASP A 126 -5.85 -2.60 -25.28
N SER A 127 -6.45 -2.26 -26.43
CA SER A 127 -7.33 -1.10 -26.57
C SER A 127 -8.79 -1.42 -26.22
N GLY A 128 -9.10 -2.67 -25.84
CA GLY A 128 -10.45 -3.20 -25.62
C GLY A 128 -11.09 -3.80 -26.88
N LYS A 129 -10.61 -3.48 -28.07
CA LYS A 129 -11.06 -4.06 -29.35
C LYS A 129 -9.95 -4.81 -30.08
N GLU A 130 -8.75 -4.29 -30.05
CA GLU A 130 -7.57 -4.79 -30.74
C GLU A 130 -6.37 -4.72 -29.79
N ILE A 131 -5.41 -5.62 -30.02
CA ILE A 131 -4.15 -5.67 -29.29
C ILE A 131 -3.08 -5.12 -30.23
N TYR A 132 -2.32 -4.15 -29.75
CA TYR A 132 -1.29 -3.46 -30.52
C TYR A 132 0.10 -3.77 -29.99
N TYR A 133 1.04 -3.94 -30.90
CA TYR A 133 2.47 -4.01 -30.59
C TYR A 133 3.20 -3.06 -31.53
N PHE A 134 3.82 -2.02 -30.97
CA PHE A 134 4.64 -1.06 -31.70
C PHE A 134 6.09 -1.54 -31.72
N THR A 135 6.70 -1.53 -32.90
CA THR A 135 8.12 -1.88 -33.08
C THR A 135 9.03 -0.70 -32.67
N GLU A 136 8.54 0.52 -32.80
CA GLU A 136 9.21 1.75 -32.42
C GLU A 136 8.25 2.62 -31.60
N GLU A 137 8.78 3.65 -30.96
CA GLU A 137 7.94 4.61 -30.23
C GLU A 137 7.08 5.44 -31.19
N LEU A 138 5.78 5.44 -30.95
CA LEU A 138 4.85 6.23 -31.75
C LEU A 138 4.86 7.69 -31.24
N ILE A 139 5.51 8.57 -32.00
CA ILE A 139 5.67 9.99 -31.67
C ILE A 139 4.54 10.78 -32.32
N GLU A 140 3.99 11.74 -31.59
CA GLU A 140 3.00 12.70 -32.07
C GLU A 140 3.56 13.49 -33.27
N ASP A 141 2.78 13.55 -34.35
CA ASP A 141 3.18 14.12 -35.65
C ASP A 141 4.47 13.49 -36.24
N GLY A 142 4.85 12.29 -35.78
CA GLY A 142 6.00 11.52 -36.27
C GLY A 142 5.69 10.71 -37.54
N LYS A 143 6.71 9.97 -37.98
CA LYS A 143 6.55 9.02 -39.09
C LYS A 143 5.65 7.86 -38.67
N PRO A 144 4.87 7.28 -39.61
CA PRO A 144 4.14 6.05 -39.35
C PRO A 144 5.07 4.95 -38.83
N VAL A 145 4.66 4.27 -37.78
CA VAL A 145 5.43 3.18 -37.15
C VAL A 145 4.86 1.83 -37.56
N PRO A 146 5.69 0.89 -38.04
CA PRO A 146 5.27 -0.48 -38.30
C PRO A 146 4.76 -1.11 -37.02
N SER A 147 3.56 -1.67 -37.07
CA SER A 147 2.88 -2.16 -35.89
C SER A 147 2.20 -3.49 -36.20
N ILE A 148 2.15 -4.37 -35.21
CA ILE A 148 1.39 -5.61 -35.25
C ILE A 148 0.07 -5.34 -34.53
N VAL A 149 -1.04 -5.62 -35.23
CA VAL A 149 -2.39 -5.50 -34.69
C VAL A 149 -3.04 -6.88 -34.67
N ILE A 150 -3.48 -7.30 -33.50
CA ILE A 150 -4.16 -8.56 -33.28
C ILE A 150 -5.62 -8.26 -32.97
N SER A 151 -6.54 -8.82 -33.74
CA SER A 151 -7.99 -8.63 -33.57
C SER A 151 -8.62 -9.83 -32.87
N PRO A 152 -8.87 -9.84 -31.55
CA PRO A 152 -9.49 -10.97 -30.86
C PRO A 152 -10.89 -11.32 -31.38
N GLN A 153 -11.62 -10.33 -31.91
CA GLN A 153 -12.96 -10.49 -32.44
C GLN A 153 -12.97 -11.19 -33.81
N LYS A 154 -11.83 -11.26 -34.49
CA LYS A 154 -11.64 -11.91 -35.79
C LYS A 154 -10.75 -13.15 -35.67
N ASP A 155 -11.00 -13.96 -34.67
CA ASP A 155 -10.28 -15.21 -34.43
C ASP A 155 -8.75 -15.02 -34.33
N TYR A 156 -8.36 -13.95 -33.62
CA TYR A 156 -6.97 -13.53 -33.43
C TYR A 156 -6.19 -13.26 -34.70
N ALA A 157 -6.88 -12.78 -35.75
CA ALA A 157 -6.22 -12.38 -36.99
C ALA A 157 -5.10 -11.36 -36.71
N VAL A 158 -3.91 -11.61 -37.24
CA VAL A 158 -2.74 -10.77 -37.12
C VAL A 158 -2.57 -9.94 -38.37
N GLU A 159 -2.56 -8.64 -38.24
CA GLU A 159 -2.36 -7.69 -39.34
C GLU A 159 -1.14 -6.81 -39.05
N TYR A 160 -0.36 -6.54 -40.09
CA TYR A 160 0.72 -5.55 -40.04
C TYR A 160 0.18 -4.24 -40.58
N ARG A 161 0.22 -3.19 -39.75
CA ARG A 161 -0.24 -1.85 -40.10
C ARG A 161 0.81 -0.81 -39.78
N GLU A 162 0.93 0.20 -40.61
CA GLU A 162 1.65 1.42 -40.24
C GLU A 162 0.70 2.36 -39.53
N ILE A 163 1.05 2.75 -38.30
CA ILE A 163 0.22 3.60 -37.46
C ILE A 163 0.94 4.93 -37.25
N SER A 164 0.22 6.04 -37.48
CA SER A 164 0.65 7.39 -37.16
C SER A 164 -0.16 7.96 -36.01
N ALA A 165 0.44 8.80 -35.18
CA ALA A 165 -0.24 9.46 -34.08
C ALA A 165 -0.46 10.95 -34.42
N ASP A 166 -1.71 11.36 -34.45
CA ASP A 166 -2.10 12.76 -34.49
C ASP A 166 -2.21 13.33 -33.06
N LYS A 167 -2.27 14.67 -32.90
CA LYS A 167 -2.37 15.36 -31.60
C LYS A 167 -3.49 14.88 -30.68
N ASN A 168 -4.54 14.28 -31.22
CA ASN A 168 -5.70 13.76 -30.47
C ASN A 168 -5.70 12.23 -30.39
N PHE A 169 -4.61 11.57 -30.78
CA PHE A 169 -4.54 10.11 -30.82
C PHE A 169 -4.29 9.53 -29.43
N VAL A 170 -5.33 9.08 -28.78
CA VAL A 170 -5.26 8.39 -27.49
C VAL A 170 -5.83 6.99 -27.66
N LEU A 171 -4.96 6.02 -27.92
CA LEU A 171 -5.35 4.60 -28.02
C LEU A 171 -5.47 3.94 -26.65
N PHE A 172 -4.67 4.37 -25.68
CA PHE A 172 -4.56 3.72 -24.38
C PHE A 172 -4.74 4.71 -23.24
N LYS A 173 -5.48 4.28 -22.21
CA LYS A 173 -5.72 5.10 -21.00
C LYS A 173 -4.53 5.12 -20.03
N ASN A 174 -3.69 4.09 -20.07
CA ASN A 174 -2.59 3.89 -19.13
C ASN A 174 -1.28 3.70 -19.88
N ALA A 175 -0.17 4.09 -19.27
CA ALA A 175 1.17 3.87 -19.81
C ALA A 175 1.55 2.38 -19.82
N ALA A 176 2.41 1.97 -20.76
CA ALA A 176 3.12 0.71 -20.64
C ALA A 176 4.03 0.74 -19.38
N PRO A 177 4.25 -0.38 -18.68
CA PRO A 177 3.80 -1.73 -18.98
C PRO A 177 2.41 -2.09 -18.42
N TYR A 178 1.69 -1.16 -17.79
CA TYR A 178 0.41 -1.45 -17.12
C TYR A 178 -0.71 -1.90 -18.06
N ASN A 179 -0.58 -1.61 -19.37
CA ASN A 179 -1.48 -2.10 -20.41
C ASN A 179 -0.98 -3.35 -21.10
N ASP A 180 0.22 -3.82 -20.80
CA ASP A 180 0.74 -5.05 -21.36
C ASP A 180 -0.07 -6.25 -20.85
N ILE A 181 -0.59 -7.05 -21.78
CA ILE A 181 -1.50 -8.18 -21.49
C ILE A 181 -0.81 -9.24 -20.63
N PHE A 182 0.46 -9.51 -20.89
CA PHE A 182 1.21 -10.53 -20.17
C PHE A 182 1.54 -10.04 -18.76
N THR A 183 2.00 -8.80 -18.65
CA THR A 183 2.26 -8.15 -17.35
C THR A 183 0.98 -8.07 -16.52
N LYS A 184 -0.13 -7.64 -17.13
CA LYS A 184 -1.42 -7.55 -16.47
C LYS A 184 -1.92 -8.91 -16.00
N LYS A 185 -1.81 -9.97 -16.82
CA LYS A 185 -2.20 -11.34 -16.41
C LYS A 185 -1.26 -11.93 -15.36
N ALA A 186 0.04 -11.67 -15.45
CA ALA A 186 1.02 -12.20 -14.50
C ALA A 186 0.90 -11.55 -13.11
N PHE A 187 0.56 -10.25 -13.06
CA PHE A 187 0.51 -9.47 -11.83
C PHE A 187 -0.90 -9.05 -11.39
N SER A 188 -1.91 -9.20 -12.23
CA SER A 188 -3.30 -8.87 -11.87
C SER A 188 -3.97 -10.02 -11.11
N ASN A 189 -3.51 -10.23 -9.91
CA ASN A 189 -4.47 -10.67 -8.90
C ASN A 189 -5.30 -9.43 -8.55
N ASP A 190 -6.42 -9.22 -9.21
CA ASP A 190 -7.31 -8.04 -9.03
C ASP A 190 -7.63 -7.81 -7.55
N PHE A 191 -7.69 -8.87 -6.76
CA PHE A 191 -7.90 -8.82 -5.32
C PHE A 191 -6.75 -8.09 -4.60
N ILE A 192 -5.49 -8.42 -4.88
CA ILE A 192 -4.34 -7.80 -4.20
C ILE A 192 -4.25 -6.32 -4.54
N PHE A 193 -4.36 -5.96 -5.83
CA PHE A 193 -4.27 -4.57 -6.25
C PHE A 193 -5.47 -3.72 -5.83
N THR A 194 -6.66 -4.30 -5.77
CA THR A 194 -7.87 -3.56 -5.36
C THR A 194 -7.92 -3.35 -3.84
N TYR A 195 -7.48 -4.32 -3.05
CA TYR A 195 -7.69 -4.29 -1.59
C TYR A 195 -6.44 -4.03 -0.76
N ILE A 196 -5.25 -4.24 -1.32
CA ILE A 196 -3.96 -4.09 -0.61
C ILE A 196 -3.11 -2.95 -1.18
N ASP A 197 -3.56 -2.27 -2.24
CA ASP A 197 -2.79 -1.19 -2.84
C ASP A 197 -2.64 -0.02 -1.86
N THR A 198 -1.44 0.10 -1.31
CA THR A 198 -1.07 1.22 -0.41
C THR A 198 -1.20 2.59 -1.09
N ARG A 199 -1.18 2.65 -2.43
CA ARG A 199 -1.41 3.89 -3.19
C ARG A 199 -2.83 4.41 -3.03
N ILE A 200 -3.82 3.53 -2.93
CA ILE A 200 -5.21 3.91 -2.65
C ILE A 200 -5.30 4.55 -1.26
N LEU A 201 -4.70 3.92 -0.25
CA LEU A 201 -4.64 4.47 1.11
C LEU A 201 -3.91 5.83 1.12
N LEU A 202 -2.81 5.92 0.39
CA LEU A 202 -2.00 7.12 0.27
C LEU A 202 -2.78 8.27 -0.39
N LYS A 203 -3.39 8.04 -1.55
CA LYS A 203 -4.17 9.04 -2.28
C LYS A 203 -5.33 9.59 -1.44
N ASN A 204 -6.03 8.71 -0.74
CA ASN A 204 -7.16 9.14 0.10
C ASN A 204 -6.69 9.79 1.41
N ALA A 205 -5.55 9.37 1.95
CA ALA A 205 -4.95 10.02 3.10
C ALA A 205 -4.50 11.46 2.77
N VAL A 206 -3.91 11.68 1.60
CA VAL A 206 -3.55 13.03 1.12
C VAL A 206 -4.78 13.92 1.01
N SER A 207 -5.90 13.42 0.45
CA SER A 207 -7.15 14.19 0.35
C SER A 207 -7.73 14.59 1.72
N CYS A 208 -7.38 13.87 2.79
CA CYS A 208 -7.79 14.18 4.16
C CYS A 208 -6.86 15.17 4.88
N LEU A 209 -5.66 15.46 4.35
CA LEU A 209 -4.71 16.40 4.98
C LEU A 209 -5.26 17.82 5.11
N GLU A 210 -6.11 18.23 4.18
CA GLU A 210 -6.74 19.56 4.20
C GLU A 210 -7.71 19.75 5.37
N LYS A 211 -8.19 18.65 5.97
CA LYS A 211 -9.17 18.66 7.07
C LYS A 211 -8.55 18.78 8.47
N GLY A 212 -7.25 18.96 8.57
CA GLY A 212 -6.55 19.26 9.80
C GLY A 212 -6.53 18.13 10.85
N TRP A 213 -6.95 18.40 12.08
CA TRP A 213 -6.82 17.46 13.20
C TRP A 213 -7.67 16.16 13.04
N SER A 214 -8.75 16.21 12.31
CA SER A 214 -9.60 15.03 12.05
C SER A 214 -8.87 13.94 11.25
N PHE A 215 -7.90 14.35 10.43
CA PHE A 215 -6.97 13.46 9.76
C PHE A 215 -6.12 12.64 10.75
N TRP A 216 -5.57 13.30 11.77
CA TRP A 216 -4.78 12.64 12.81
C TRP A 216 -5.56 11.61 13.60
N LEU A 217 -6.85 11.84 13.86
CA LEU A 217 -7.71 10.86 14.54
C LEU A 217 -7.87 9.57 13.74
N GLY A 218 -7.93 9.65 12.41
CA GLY A 218 -7.91 8.47 11.54
C GLY A 218 -6.65 7.62 11.76
N PHE A 219 -5.48 8.22 11.70
CA PHE A 219 -4.21 7.52 11.92
C PHE A 219 -4.01 7.04 13.36
N LEU A 220 -4.47 7.79 14.34
CA LEU A 220 -4.47 7.33 15.74
C LEU A 220 -5.37 6.10 15.93
N SER A 221 -6.51 6.01 15.25
CA SER A 221 -7.37 4.83 15.32
C SER A 221 -6.67 3.60 14.72
N ILE A 222 -5.93 3.76 13.61
CA ILE A 222 -5.09 2.70 13.04
C ILE A 222 -3.97 2.31 14.03
N ALA A 223 -3.31 3.28 14.62
CA ALA A 223 -2.28 3.02 15.62
C ALA A 223 -2.81 2.21 16.81
N LEU A 224 -4.01 2.53 17.28
CA LEU A 224 -4.66 1.83 18.39
C LEU A 224 -5.02 0.38 18.03
N VAL A 225 -5.62 0.14 16.87
CA VAL A 225 -5.98 -1.24 16.47
C VAL A 225 -4.72 -2.08 16.22
N ILE A 226 -3.67 -1.52 15.64
CA ILE A 226 -2.40 -2.24 15.42
C ILE A 226 -1.70 -2.53 16.75
N SER A 227 -1.68 -1.58 17.69
CA SER A 227 -1.08 -1.81 19.00
C SER A 227 -1.85 -2.87 19.80
N SER A 228 -3.18 -2.92 19.67
CA SER A 228 -4.04 -3.90 20.36
C SER A 228 -3.89 -5.33 19.84
N LEU A 229 -3.32 -5.55 18.63
CA LEU A 229 -2.96 -6.88 18.12
C LEU A 229 -2.04 -7.64 19.09
N TYR A 230 -1.37 -6.93 19.98
CA TYR A 230 -0.64 -7.58 21.06
C TYR A 230 -1.52 -8.52 21.90
N GLY A 231 -2.80 -8.21 22.08
CA GLY A 231 -3.75 -9.08 22.77
C GLY A 231 -3.83 -10.49 22.16
N LEU A 232 -3.62 -10.63 20.85
CA LEU A 232 -3.63 -11.90 20.15
C LEU A 232 -2.31 -12.67 20.23
N SER A 233 -1.24 -12.05 20.73
CA SER A 233 0.12 -12.61 20.67
C SER A 233 0.41 -13.76 21.63
N ASN A 234 -0.56 -14.26 22.32
CA ASN A 234 -0.41 -15.31 23.34
C ASN A 234 -1.57 -16.30 23.36
N LEU A 235 -2.29 -16.43 22.26
CA LEU A 235 -3.45 -17.32 22.16
C LEU A 235 -3.03 -18.80 22.10
N PHE A 236 -1.94 -19.06 21.40
CA PHE A 236 -1.44 -20.41 21.19
C PHE A 236 -0.15 -20.65 21.98
N ASP A 237 0.16 -21.89 22.26
CA ASP A 237 1.44 -22.26 22.88
C ASP A 237 2.58 -22.22 21.85
N TRP A 238 2.24 -22.38 20.58
CA TRP A 238 3.20 -22.32 19.48
C TRP A 238 3.38 -20.90 18.97
N LYS A 239 4.54 -20.31 19.21
CA LYS A 239 4.88 -18.92 18.84
C LYS A 239 4.78 -18.60 17.34
N LEU A 240 4.98 -19.62 16.48
CA LEU A 240 4.84 -19.45 15.04
C LEU A 240 3.38 -19.18 14.67
N LEU A 241 2.45 -19.90 15.30
CA LEU A 241 1.01 -19.74 15.06
C LEU A 241 0.53 -18.37 15.56
N ASP A 242 0.98 -17.93 16.74
CA ASP A 242 0.72 -16.56 17.22
C ASP A 242 1.23 -15.51 16.22
N THR A 243 2.44 -15.70 15.69
CA THR A 243 3.02 -14.78 14.71
C THR A 243 2.20 -14.75 13.41
N ALA A 244 1.81 -15.92 12.90
CA ALA A 244 1.00 -16.02 11.69
C ALA A 244 -0.37 -15.36 11.88
N LEU A 245 -1.05 -15.63 13.02
CA LEU A 245 -2.33 -15.00 13.33
C LEU A 245 -2.22 -13.48 13.35
N VAL A 246 -1.22 -12.94 14.04
CA VAL A 246 -1.02 -11.49 14.14
C VAL A 246 -0.73 -10.86 12.77
N ILE A 247 0.06 -11.53 11.92
CA ILE A 247 0.32 -11.04 10.55
C ILE A 247 -0.97 -11.05 9.72
N ILE A 248 -1.76 -12.14 9.78
CA ILE A 248 -3.04 -12.23 9.07
C ILE A 248 -3.98 -11.11 9.52
N MET A 249 -4.13 -10.91 10.83
CA MET A 249 -5.00 -9.86 11.37
C MET A 249 -4.50 -8.46 11.01
N TYR A 250 -3.18 -8.25 10.96
CA TYR A 250 -2.59 -7.01 10.50
C TYR A 250 -2.95 -6.72 9.03
N VAL A 251 -2.79 -7.72 8.16
CA VAL A 251 -3.17 -7.60 6.74
C VAL A 251 -4.66 -7.33 6.59
N LEU A 252 -5.52 -8.00 7.37
CA LEU A 252 -6.96 -7.74 7.37
C LEU A 252 -7.30 -6.31 7.78
N ILE A 253 -6.62 -5.75 8.79
CA ILE A 253 -6.80 -4.35 9.20
C ILE A 253 -6.43 -3.43 8.04
N LEU A 254 -5.30 -3.66 7.37
CA LEU A 254 -4.90 -2.86 6.21
C LEU A 254 -5.90 -2.96 5.07
N ILE A 255 -6.36 -4.19 4.75
CA ILE A 255 -7.39 -4.42 3.73
C ILE A 255 -8.66 -3.65 4.06
N CYS A 256 -9.18 -3.75 5.29
CA CYS A 256 -10.39 -3.04 5.71
C CYS A 256 -10.22 -1.52 5.59
N ASN A 257 -9.08 -0.99 6.03
CA ASN A 257 -8.82 0.44 5.95
C ASN A 257 -8.64 0.91 4.49
N THR A 258 -8.00 0.11 3.63
CA THR A 258 -7.84 0.42 2.21
C THR A 258 -9.16 0.31 1.45
N TYR A 259 -9.90 -0.77 1.68
CA TYR A 259 -11.20 -1.01 1.03
C TYR A 259 -12.23 0.07 1.36
N TYR A 260 -12.21 0.60 2.58
CA TYR A 260 -13.10 1.72 2.97
C TYR A 260 -12.97 2.94 2.06
N TYR A 261 -11.79 3.15 1.48
CA TYR A 261 -11.50 4.25 0.55
C TYR A 261 -11.67 3.85 -0.92
N SER A 262 -11.91 2.59 -1.22
CA SER A 262 -12.07 2.13 -2.61
C SER A 262 -13.40 2.58 -3.21
N ASP A 263 -13.42 2.72 -4.54
CA ASP A 263 -14.65 3.02 -5.28
C ASP A 263 -15.71 1.92 -5.11
N GLY A 264 -15.29 0.68 -4.88
CA GLY A 264 -16.19 -0.44 -4.60
C GLY A 264 -16.97 -0.31 -3.29
N PHE A 265 -16.43 0.42 -2.30
CA PHE A 265 -17.14 0.70 -1.04
C PHE A 265 -18.04 1.93 -1.10
N LEU A 266 -17.87 2.79 -2.09
CA LEU A 266 -18.63 4.03 -2.23
C LEU A 266 -20.17 3.83 -2.19
N PRO A 267 -20.77 2.84 -2.89
CA PRO A 267 -22.22 2.58 -2.82
C PRO A 267 -22.69 2.21 -1.40
N ILE A 268 -21.90 1.43 -0.68
CA ILE A 268 -22.19 1.03 0.72
C ILE A 268 -22.11 2.27 1.63
N LYS A 269 -21.10 3.09 1.45
CA LYS A 269 -20.91 4.35 2.20
C LYS A 269 -22.10 5.29 2.00
N LEU A 270 -22.53 5.50 0.77
CA LEU A 270 -23.67 6.37 0.45
C LEU A 270 -24.99 5.81 1.00
N LYS A 271 -25.21 4.50 0.94
CA LYS A 271 -26.46 3.88 1.36
C LYS A 271 -26.61 3.78 2.88
N TYR A 272 -25.56 3.43 3.61
CA TYR A 272 -25.65 3.07 5.03
C TYR A 272 -24.95 4.06 5.97
N LEU A 273 -23.97 4.80 5.49
CA LEU A 273 -23.11 5.68 6.30
C LEU A 273 -23.41 7.17 6.08
N SER A 274 -24.36 7.50 5.21
CA SER A 274 -24.81 8.88 4.96
C SER A 274 -25.89 9.38 5.92
N GLY A 275 -26.40 8.52 6.80
CA GLY A 275 -27.54 8.84 7.70
C GLY A 275 -27.14 9.49 9.03
N GLY A 276 -28.07 10.25 9.61
CA GLY A 276 -28.07 10.99 10.87
C GLY A 276 -26.90 10.88 11.85
N PHE A 277 -26.63 9.69 12.40
CA PHE A 277 -25.56 9.49 13.38
C PHE A 277 -24.16 9.74 12.78
N PHE A 278 -23.90 9.18 11.60
CA PHE A 278 -22.60 9.33 10.95
C PHE A 278 -22.35 10.75 10.41
N THR A 279 -23.41 11.45 9.98
CA THR A 279 -23.29 12.86 9.57
C THR A 279 -22.98 13.77 10.75
N THR A 280 -23.55 13.48 11.92
CA THR A 280 -23.25 14.23 13.15
C THR A 280 -21.80 14.00 13.59
N LEU A 281 -21.34 12.75 13.62
CA LEU A 281 -19.95 12.43 13.93
C LEU A 281 -18.96 12.95 12.88
N GLY A 282 -19.38 13.01 11.62
CA GLY A 282 -18.57 13.53 10.52
C GLY A 282 -18.19 15.01 10.64
N ARG A 283 -18.87 15.77 11.54
CA ARG A 283 -18.47 17.15 11.88
C ARG A 283 -17.20 17.21 12.74
N PHE A 284 -16.91 16.14 13.47
CA PHE A 284 -15.79 16.07 14.41
C PHE A 284 -14.65 15.20 13.91
N VAL A 285 -14.99 14.12 13.23
CA VAL A 285 -14.02 13.09 12.79
C VAL A 285 -14.24 12.79 11.32
N ASP A 286 -13.18 12.87 10.55
CA ASP A 286 -13.21 12.43 9.16
C ASP A 286 -13.36 10.90 9.12
N ASN A 287 -14.27 10.42 8.28
CA ASN A 287 -14.57 8.98 8.15
C ASN A 287 -14.93 8.29 9.51
N PRO A 288 -15.95 8.74 10.22
CA PRO A 288 -16.28 8.25 11.57
C PRO A 288 -16.56 6.75 11.62
N ALA A 289 -17.13 6.16 10.56
CA ALA A 289 -17.38 4.73 10.49
C ALA A 289 -16.07 3.92 10.50
N LEU A 290 -15.03 4.39 9.81
CA LEU A 290 -13.72 3.74 9.81
C LEU A 290 -13.07 3.81 11.19
N VAL A 291 -13.13 4.97 11.83
CA VAL A 291 -12.60 5.16 13.20
C VAL A 291 -13.32 4.24 14.18
N LEU A 292 -14.66 4.15 14.11
CA LEU A 292 -15.44 3.24 14.95
C LEU A 292 -15.10 1.77 14.69
N LEU A 293 -14.90 1.37 13.44
CA LEU A 293 -14.48 0.02 13.08
C LEU A 293 -13.11 -0.32 13.71
N ASN A 294 -12.14 0.57 13.59
CA ASN A 294 -10.82 0.39 14.19
C ASN A 294 -10.88 0.33 15.72
N LEU A 295 -11.68 1.20 16.36
CA LEU A 295 -11.85 1.20 17.82
C LEU A 295 -12.56 -0.07 18.32
N SER A 296 -13.60 -0.55 17.63
CA SER A 296 -14.30 -1.78 17.99
C SER A 296 -13.40 -3.01 17.85
N ALA A 297 -12.61 -3.09 16.77
CA ALA A 297 -11.61 -4.14 16.59
C ALA A 297 -10.52 -4.07 17.67
N SER A 298 -10.05 -2.87 18.02
CA SER A 298 -9.09 -2.66 19.11
C SER A 298 -9.61 -3.19 20.44
N LEU A 299 -10.84 -2.83 20.79
CA LEU A 299 -11.49 -3.29 22.01
C LEU A 299 -11.63 -4.82 22.04
N LEU A 300 -12.03 -5.42 20.92
CA LEU A 300 -12.14 -6.88 20.79
C LEU A 300 -10.78 -7.57 21.03
N PHE A 301 -9.70 -7.08 20.44
CA PHE A 301 -8.36 -7.65 20.64
C PHE A 301 -7.86 -7.50 22.07
N ILE A 302 -8.16 -6.37 22.73
CA ILE A 302 -7.83 -6.17 24.13
C ILE A 302 -8.60 -7.13 25.03
N VAL A 303 -9.91 -7.30 24.81
CA VAL A 303 -10.75 -8.23 25.56
C VAL A 303 -10.25 -9.68 25.42
N ILE A 304 -9.98 -10.12 24.19
CA ILE A 304 -9.40 -11.46 23.95
C ILE A 304 -8.08 -11.61 24.70
N GLY A 305 -7.21 -10.62 24.65
CA GLY A 305 -5.93 -10.64 25.37
C GLY A 305 -6.08 -10.73 26.88
N LEU A 306 -7.03 -10.01 27.46
CA LEU A 306 -7.34 -10.04 28.89
C LEU A 306 -7.90 -11.42 29.32
N ILE A 307 -8.88 -11.95 28.57
CA ILE A 307 -9.45 -13.29 28.83
C ILE A 307 -8.34 -14.33 28.84
N ASN A 308 -7.51 -14.33 27.81
CA ASN A 308 -6.41 -15.30 27.70
C ASN A 308 -5.37 -15.12 28.84
N PHE A 309 -5.09 -13.90 29.25
CA PHE A 309 -4.22 -13.64 30.39
C PHE A 309 -4.77 -14.26 31.69
N PHE A 310 -6.07 -14.11 31.98
CA PHE A 310 -6.69 -14.68 33.18
C PHE A 310 -6.77 -16.20 33.14
N ILE A 311 -7.08 -16.80 31.96
CA ILE A 311 -7.11 -18.27 31.80
C ILE A 311 -5.73 -18.86 32.07
N LYS A 312 -4.67 -18.31 31.45
CA LYS A 312 -3.30 -18.83 31.62
C LYS A 312 -2.77 -18.62 33.05
N ARG A 313 -3.18 -17.56 33.72
CA ARG A 313 -2.82 -17.35 35.13
C ARG A 313 -3.44 -18.41 36.02
N LYS A 314 -4.71 -18.75 35.83
CA LYS A 314 -5.40 -19.77 36.60
C LYS A 314 -4.77 -21.16 36.44
N SER A 315 -4.37 -21.52 35.21
CA SER A 315 -3.71 -22.80 34.91
C SER A 315 -2.29 -22.96 35.51
N VAL A 316 -1.69 -21.89 36.02
CA VAL A 316 -0.37 -21.93 36.70
C VAL A 316 -0.55 -22.02 38.22
N GLU A 317 -1.71 -21.60 38.73
CA GLU A 317 -2.04 -21.67 40.17
C GLU A 317 -2.68 -23.01 40.57
N GLU A 318 -3.14 -23.84 39.62
CA GLU A 318 -3.56 -25.24 39.77
C GLU A 318 -2.37 -26.20 39.50
#